data_7a352a421598914ace591f54ac8783c2
#
_entry.id   7a352a421598914ace591f54ac8783c2
#
_cell.length_a   1.000
_cell.length_b   1.000
_cell.length_c   1.000
_cell.angle_alpha   90.00
_cell.angle_beta   90.00
_cell.angle_gamma   90.00
#
_symmetry.space_group_name_H-M   'P 1'
#
loop_
_entity.id
_entity.type
_entity.pdbx_description
1 polymer ?
#
loop_
_entity_poly.entity_id
_entity_poly.type
_entity_poly.pdbx_seq_one_letter_code
_entity_poly.pdbx_strand_id
1 'polypeptide(L)'
;MADGHTFKGYLPGGASGGILPATMNNIPLDYGSKELMDAGCFLGSAAVVILSDHDNMKDVALNLLKFFEEESCGQCTPCRSGTEKTVKLMQEKNWNKDKLKDLSEVMAQASICGLGQAATNPLNSVLKYFSNEITYD
;
A
#
# COMPACT_ATOMS: atom_id res chain seq x y z
N MET A 1 -4.34 -17.85 -13.34
CA MET A 1 -3.13 -18.03 -12.51
C MET A 1 -2.26 -19.11 -13.12
N ALA A 2 -0.94 -19.02 -12.95
CA ALA A 2 -0.05 -20.10 -13.38
C ALA A 2 -0.24 -21.35 -12.50
N ASP A 3 0.15 -22.50 -13.02
CA ASP A 3 0.04 -23.77 -12.29
C ASP A 3 0.81 -23.71 -10.96
N GLY A 4 0.20 -24.18 -9.90
CA GLY A 4 0.77 -24.16 -8.56
C GLY A 4 0.63 -22.81 -7.83
N HIS A 5 -0.02 -21.82 -8.44
CA HIS A 5 -0.29 -20.52 -7.84
C HIS A 5 -1.75 -20.38 -7.45
N THR A 6 -1.99 -19.81 -6.29
CA THR A 6 -3.33 -19.51 -5.79
C THR A 6 -3.51 -18.00 -5.69
N PHE A 7 -4.67 -17.51 -6.06
CA PHE A 7 -5.00 -16.07 -5.96
C PHE A 7 -5.02 -15.62 -4.50
N LYS A 8 -4.16 -14.67 -4.17
CA LYS A 8 -3.98 -14.15 -2.80
C LYS A 8 -4.54 -12.75 -2.61
N GLY A 9 -4.33 -11.88 -3.56
CA GLY A 9 -4.76 -10.50 -3.49
C GLY A 9 -4.54 -9.77 -4.80
N TYR A 10 -4.94 -8.51 -4.84
CA TYR A 10 -4.80 -7.70 -6.05
C TYR A 10 -4.72 -6.21 -5.73
N LEU A 11 -4.08 -5.47 -6.66
CA LEU A 11 -4.09 -4.01 -6.66
C LEU A 11 -5.15 -3.57 -7.66
N PRO A 12 -6.23 -2.92 -7.23
CA PRO A 12 -7.30 -2.53 -8.18
C PRO A 12 -6.97 -1.31 -9.03
N GLY A 13 -6.04 -0.47 -8.58
CA GLY A 13 -5.79 0.83 -9.19
C GLY A 13 -4.33 1.24 -9.26
N GLY A 14 -3.42 0.30 -9.41
CA GLY A 14 -1.98 0.58 -9.44
C GLY A 14 -1.38 0.78 -8.05
N ALA A 15 -0.15 1.33 -8.00
CA ALA A 15 0.63 1.42 -6.76
C ALA A 15 -0.06 2.26 -5.68
N SER A 16 -0.75 3.33 -6.04
CA SER A 16 -1.41 4.24 -5.10
C SER A 16 -2.81 3.80 -4.67
N GLY A 17 -3.38 2.82 -5.36
CA GLY A 17 -4.77 2.41 -5.18
C GLY A 17 -5.05 1.47 -4.01
N GLY A 18 -4.02 1.07 -3.26
CA GLY A 18 -4.16 0.10 -2.17
C GLY A 18 -4.11 -1.35 -2.65
N ILE A 19 -4.20 -2.28 -1.69
CA ILE A 19 -4.16 -3.73 -1.95
C ILE A 19 -5.38 -4.39 -1.30
N LEU A 20 -6.04 -5.27 -2.02
CA LEU A 20 -7.19 -6.02 -1.50
C LEU A 20 -6.91 -7.52 -1.45
N PRO A 21 -7.44 -8.23 -0.42
CA PRO A 21 -7.30 -9.68 -0.35
C PRO A 21 -8.23 -10.38 -1.36
N ALA A 22 -7.89 -11.62 -1.69
CA ALA A 22 -8.69 -12.43 -2.62
C ALA A 22 -10.14 -12.62 -2.17
N THR A 23 -10.41 -12.58 -0.87
CA THR A 23 -11.77 -12.68 -0.32
C THR A 23 -12.67 -11.51 -0.71
N MET A 24 -12.08 -10.40 -1.16
CA MET A 24 -12.81 -9.20 -1.62
C MET A 24 -12.81 -9.09 -3.15
N ASN A 25 -12.90 -10.20 -3.84
CA ASN A 25 -12.81 -10.28 -5.30
C ASN A 25 -14.11 -9.88 -6.04
N ASN A 26 -15.16 -9.57 -5.32
CA ASN A 26 -16.48 -9.23 -5.89
C ASN A 26 -16.78 -7.72 -5.85
N ILE A 27 -15.80 -6.90 -5.45
CA ILE A 27 -15.97 -5.45 -5.41
C ILE A 27 -15.94 -4.89 -6.85
N PRO A 28 -16.93 -4.07 -7.25
CA PRO A 28 -16.90 -3.44 -8.56
C PRO A 28 -15.71 -2.51 -8.74
N LEU A 29 -14.96 -2.68 -9.82
CA LEU A 29 -13.83 -1.81 -10.18
C LEU A 29 -14.35 -0.63 -11.01
N ASP A 30 -14.89 0.36 -10.32
CA ASP A 30 -15.49 1.53 -10.91
C ASP A 30 -15.04 2.78 -10.14
N TYR A 31 -14.83 3.88 -10.84
CA TYR A 31 -14.39 5.15 -10.23
C TYR A 31 -15.36 5.67 -9.17
N GLY A 32 -16.64 5.37 -9.29
CA GLY A 32 -17.66 5.74 -8.31
C GLY A 32 -17.96 4.68 -7.26
N SER A 33 -17.19 3.61 -7.19
CA SER A 33 -17.46 2.50 -6.28
C SER A 33 -17.24 2.90 -4.82
N LYS A 34 -18.35 3.02 -4.09
CA LYS A 34 -18.31 3.26 -2.64
C LYS A 34 -17.68 2.08 -1.90
N GLU A 35 -17.96 0.86 -2.34
CA GLU A 35 -17.40 -0.37 -1.74
C GLU A 35 -15.88 -0.36 -1.82
N LEU A 36 -15.32 0.07 -2.95
CA LEU A 36 -13.89 0.16 -3.14
C LEU A 36 -13.28 1.21 -2.21
N MET A 37 -13.90 2.37 -2.09
CA MET A 37 -13.44 3.45 -1.18
C MET A 37 -13.57 3.05 0.28
N ASP A 38 -14.65 2.39 0.67
CA ASP A 38 -14.85 1.90 2.05
C ASP A 38 -13.79 0.84 2.42
N ALA A 39 -13.29 0.09 1.45
CA ALA A 39 -12.19 -0.85 1.64
C ALA A 39 -10.81 -0.18 1.77
N GLY A 40 -10.73 1.13 1.62
CA GLY A 40 -9.48 1.90 1.68
C GLY A 40 -8.71 1.92 0.37
N CYS A 41 -9.37 1.63 -0.73
CA CYS A 41 -8.77 1.56 -2.06
C CYS A 41 -9.48 2.48 -3.05
N PHE A 42 -8.85 2.74 -4.17
CA PHE A 42 -9.44 3.48 -5.27
C PHE A 42 -8.87 2.99 -6.62
N LEU A 43 -9.58 3.31 -7.68
CA LEU A 43 -9.23 2.79 -9.01
C LEU A 43 -7.94 3.39 -9.58
N GLY A 44 -7.65 4.65 -9.26
CA GLY A 44 -6.40 5.32 -9.66
C GLY A 44 -6.14 5.23 -11.16
N SER A 45 -5.04 4.58 -11.53
CA SER A 45 -4.65 4.36 -12.94
C SER A 45 -5.43 3.24 -13.62
N ALA A 46 -6.28 2.52 -12.89
CA ALA A 46 -6.96 1.31 -13.34
C ALA A 46 -6.02 0.17 -13.75
N ALA A 47 -4.76 0.22 -13.36
CA ALA A 47 -3.79 -0.83 -13.60
C ALA A 47 -3.96 -1.94 -12.55
N VAL A 48 -4.65 -3.02 -12.91
CA VAL A 48 -4.88 -4.14 -12.02
C VAL A 48 -3.69 -5.07 -12.00
N VAL A 49 -3.17 -5.35 -10.80
CA VAL A 49 -2.07 -6.31 -10.58
C VAL A 49 -2.58 -7.45 -9.72
N ILE A 50 -2.37 -8.68 -10.18
CA ILE A 50 -2.79 -9.90 -9.46
C ILE A 50 -1.61 -10.47 -8.69
N LEU A 51 -1.83 -10.79 -7.42
CA LEU A 51 -0.82 -11.36 -6.52
C LEU A 51 -1.19 -12.80 -6.18
N SER A 52 -0.17 -13.65 -6.12
CA SER A 52 -0.33 -15.06 -5.79
C SER A 52 0.13 -15.38 -4.36
N ASP A 53 -0.12 -16.61 -3.93
CA ASP A 53 0.35 -17.15 -2.65
C ASP A 53 1.90 -17.21 -2.55
N HIS A 54 2.60 -17.10 -3.68
CA HIS A 54 4.06 -17.01 -3.70
C HIS A 54 4.58 -15.59 -3.41
N ASP A 55 3.71 -14.59 -3.43
CA ASP A 55 4.07 -13.20 -3.13
C ASP A 55 3.98 -12.96 -1.62
N ASN A 56 5.06 -12.41 -1.05
CA ASN A 56 5.06 -11.97 0.35
C ASN A 56 4.54 -10.53 0.41
N MET A 57 3.46 -10.32 1.15
CA MET A 57 2.80 -9.01 1.17
C MET A 57 3.63 -7.93 1.84
N LYS A 58 4.51 -8.29 2.77
CA LYS A 58 5.49 -7.37 3.35
C LYS A 58 6.43 -6.81 2.28
N ASP A 59 6.95 -7.71 1.43
CA ASP A 59 7.87 -7.34 0.34
C ASP A 59 7.14 -6.53 -0.74
N VAL A 60 5.90 -6.88 -1.06
CA VAL A 60 5.08 -6.12 -2.02
C VAL A 60 4.88 -4.69 -1.53
N ALA A 61 4.48 -4.50 -0.29
CA ALA A 61 4.30 -3.16 0.29
C ALA A 61 5.61 -2.38 0.32
N LEU A 62 6.70 -3.01 0.69
CA LEU A 62 8.03 -2.37 0.71
C LEU A 62 8.45 -1.91 -0.69
N ASN A 63 8.27 -2.74 -1.70
CA ASN A 63 8.61 -2.38 -3.09
C ASN A 63 7.78 -1.19 -3.58
N LEU A 64 6.52 -1.14 -3.22
CA LEU A 64 5.65 0.00 -3.57
C LEU A 64 6.08 1.27 -2.86
N LEU A 65 6.45 1.20 -1.59
CA LEU A 65 6.97 2.37 -0.86
C LEU A 65 8.31 2.85 -1.41
N LYS A 66 9.19 1.96 -1.83
CA LYS A 66 10.45 2.33 -2.51
C LYS A 66 10.17 3.07 -3.81
N PHE A 67 9.16 2.64 -4.56
CA PHE A 67 8.72 3.35 -5.77
C PHE A 67 8.31 4.80 -5.43
N PHE A 68 7.50 5.00 -4.40
CA PHE A 68 7.11 6.36 -3.99
C PHE A 68 8.28 7.19 -3.47
N GLU A 69 9.23 6.58 -2.76
CA GLU A 69 10.45 7.25 -2.34
C GLU A 69 11.26 7.75 -3.54
N GLU A 70 11.45 6.92 -4.55
CA GLU A 70 12.18 7.27 -5.77
C GLU A 70 11.46 8.34 -6.61
N GLU A 71 10.14 8.29 -6.68
CA GLU A 71 9.32 9.22 -7.47
C GLU A 71 9.00 10.53 -6.74
N SER A 72 9.32 10.65 -5.46
CA SER A 72 9.11 11.88 -4.71
C SER A 72 9.90 13.03 -5.32
N CYS A 73 9.22 14.16 -5.57
CA CYS A 73 9.89 15.35 -6.10
C CYS A 73 10.77 16.08 -5.06
N GLY A 74 10.63 15.71 -3.78
CA GLY A 74 11.43 16.30 -2.68
C GLY A 74 10.99 17.69 -2.24
N GLN A 75 9.91 18.23 -2.76
CA GLN A 75 9.50 19.60 -2.48
C GLN A 75 8.92 19.80 -1.08
N CYS A 76 8.13 18.86 -0.59
CA CYS A 76 7.54 18.98 0.74
C CYS A 76 8.17 17.98 1.72
N THR A 77 8.38 18.43 2.96
CA THR A 77 9.02 17.63 4.00
C THR A 77 8.24 16.35 4.35
N PRO A 78 6.90 16.38 4.48
CA PRO A 78 6.17 15.15 4.83
C PRO A 78 6.41 14.01 3.85
N CYS A 79 6.34 14.26 2.55
CA CYS A 79 6.59 13.26 1.53
C CYS A 79 8.07 12.86 1.47
N ARG A 80 8.97 13.82 1.35
CA ARG A 80 10.42 13.57 1.23
C ARG A 80 10.96 12.76 2.41
N SER A 81 10.74 13.25 3.61
CA SER A 81 11.24 12.59 4.83
C SER A 81 10.38 11.41 5.24
N GLY A 82 9.07 11.49 5.01
CA GLY A 82 8.13 10.44 5.35
C GLY A 82 8.35 9.16 4.55
N THR A 83 8.52 9.25 3.24
CA THR A 83 8.79 8.07 2.40
C THR A 83 10.10 7.41 2.79
N GLU A 84 11.15 8.18 2.99
CA GLU A 84 12.46 7.67 3.42
C GLU A 84 12.39 6.95 4.76
N LYS A 85 11.76 7.56 5.74
CA LYS A 85 11.63 6.96 7.09
C LYS A 85 10.74 5.72 7.07
N THR A 86 9.66 5.76 6.32
CA THR A 86 8.75 4.61 6.19
C THR A 86 9.46 3.42 5.56
N VAL A 87 10.21 3.64 4.47
CA VAL A 87 11.00 2.58 3.83
C VAL A 87 12.01 1.98 4.81
N LYS A 88 12.73 2.82 5.56
CA LYS A 88 13.69 2.33 6.56
C LYS A 88 13.03 1.45 7.63
N LEU A 89 11.89 1.87 8.15
CA LEU A 89 11.15 1.10 9.15
C LEU A 89 10.61 -0.22 8.56
N MET A 90 10.18 -0.22 7.31
CA MET A 90 9.68 -1.42 6.63
C MET A 90 10.78 -2.42 6.26
N GLN A 91 12.03 -1.98 6.19
CA GLN A 91 13.19 -2.86 5.96
C GLN A 91 13.60 -3.64 7.21
N GLU A 92 13.15 -3.22 8.38
CA GLU A 92 13.42 -3.93 9.63
C GLU A 92 12.68 -5.27 9.67
N LYS A 93 13.22 -6.25 10.38
CA LYS A 93 12.61 -7.56 10.54
C LYS A 93 11.23 -7.46 11.17
N ASN A 94 11.11 -6.68 12.23
CA ASN A 94 9.85 -6.40 12.92
C ASN A 94 9.42 -4.97 12.63
N TRP A 95 8.15 -4.78 12.33
CA TRP A 95 7.62 -3.46 12.06
C TRP A 95 7.11 -2.80 13.34
N ASN A 96 7.46 -1.54 13.54
CA ASN A 96 6.86 -0.70 14.57
C ASN A 96 5.55 -0.12 14.02
N LYS A 97 4.45 -0.76 14.34
CA LYS A 97 3.12 -0.44 13.80
C LYS A 97 2.71 1.00 14.13
N ASP A 98 2.97 1.45 15.34
CA ASP A 98 2.57 2.79 15.79
C ASP A 98 3.32 3.87 15.02
N LYS A 99 4.64 3.73 14.87
CA LYS A 99 5.45 4.67 14.06
C LYS A 99 5.03 4.69 12.60
N LEU A 100 4.73 3.52 12.03
CA LEU A 100 4.27 3.43 10.64
C LEU A 100 2.92 4.11 10.47
N LYS A 101 2.01 3.95 11.41
CA LYS A 101 0.71 4.64 11.39
C LYS A 101 0.86 6.15 11.51
N ASP A 102 1.71 6.61 12.41
CA ASP A 102 1.97 8.05 12.61
C ASP A 102 2.54 8.68 11.33
N LEU A 103 3.52 8.03 10.70
CA LEU A 103 4.08 8.49 9.43
C LEU A 103 3.02 8.51 8.32
N SER A 104 2.20 7.47 8.24
CA SER A 104 1.10 7.36 7.29
C SER A 104 0.14 8.53 7.41
N GLU A 105 -0.26 8.85 8.62
CA GLU A 105 -1.19 9.94 8.91
C GLU A 105 -0.59 11.30 8.55
N VAL A 106 0.64 11.55 8.96
CA VAL A 106 1.34 12.81 8.64
C VAL A 106 1.46 12.98 7.12
N MET A 107 1.87 11.93 6.41
CA MET A 107 2.01 11.99 4.95
C MET A 107 0.68 12.23 4.26
N ALA A 108 -0.38 11.57 4.70
CA ALA A 108 -1.71 11.71 4.10
C ALA A 108 -2.29 13.12 4.32
N GLN A 109 -2.06 13.71 5.49
CA GLN A 109 -2.65 15.00 5.86
C GLN A 109 -1.80 16.21 5.48
N ALA A 110 -0.47 16.07 5.49
CA ALA A 110 0.44 17.21 5.36
C ALA A 110 1.20 17.27 4.03
N SER A 111 1.19 16.22 3.20
CA SER A 111 1.80 16.27 1.88
C SER A 111 1.03 17.18 0.93
N ILE A 112 1.77 17.93 0.10
CA ILE A 112 1.16 18.94 -0.79
C ILE A 112 0.38 18.30 -1.93
N CYS A 113 0.90 17.19 -2.51
CA CYS A 113 0.28 16.56 -3.68
C CYS A 113 -0.13 15.11 -3.43
N GLY A 114 -0.86 14.56 -4.40
CA GLY A 114 -1.40 13.21 -4.33
C GLY A 114 -0.36 12.10 -4.14
N LEU A 115 0.88 12.29 -4.60
CA LEU A 115 1.91 11.26 -4.43
C LEU A 115 2.17 10.97 -2.94
N GLY A 116 2.50 12.01 -2.17
CA GLY A 116 2.75 11.85 -0.74
C GLY A 116 1.51 11.45 0.04
N GLN A 117 0.35 11.97 -0.34
CA GLN A 117 -0.92 11.63 0.30
C GLN A 117 -1.30 10.16 0.13
N ALA A 118 -0.95 9.55 -0.99
CA ALA A 118 -1.31 8.17 -1.32
C ALA A 118 -0.18 7.16 -1.10
N ALA A 119 1.04 7.60 -0.83
CA ALA A 119 2.23 6.75 -0.79
C ALA A 119 2.11 5.59 0.20
N THR A 120 1.42 5.77 1.32
CA THR A 120 1.25 4.75 2.35
C THR A 120 -0.01 3.90 2.20
N ASN A 121 -0.80 4.08 1.15
CA ASN A 121 -1.99 3.25 0.92
C ASN A 121 -1.67 1.75 0.86
N PRO A 122 -0.62 1.30 0.15
CA PRO A 122 -0.25 -0.12 0.17
C PRO A 122 0.11 -0.62 1.56
N LEU A 123 0.88 0.16 2.32
CA LEU A 123 1.23 -0.16 3.71
C LEU A 123 0.00 -0.32 4.58
N ASN A 124 -0.92 0.63 4.52
CA ASN A 124 -2.16 0.61 5.29
C ASN A 124 -3.01 -0.62 4.95
N SER A 125 -3.08 -0.99 3.67
CA SER A 125 -3.79 -2.18 3.20
C SER A 125 -3.17 -3.46 3.78
N VAL A 126 -1.85 -3.58 3.77
CA VAL A 126 -1.16 -4.75 4.32
C VAL A 126 -1.37 -4.84 5.83
N LEU A 127 -1.30 -3.73 6.55
CA LEU A 127 -1.58 -3.70 8.00
C LEU A 127 -3.02 -4.09 8.32
N LYS A 128 -3.96 -3.77 7.44
CA LYS A 128 -5.39 -4.05 7.62
C LYS A 128 -5.76 -5.49 7.24
N TYR A 129 -5.29 -5.97 6.08
CA TYR A 129 -5.76 -7.23 5.49
C TYR A 129 -4.76 -8.37 5.58
N PHE A 130 -3.47 -8.08 5.75
CA PHE A 130 -2.40 -9.07 5.74
C PHE A 130 -1.49 -8.97 6.98
N SER A 131 -2.03 -8.51 8.10
CA SER A 131 -1.24 -8.33 9.32
C SER A 131 -0.65 -9.63 9.87
N ASN A 132 -1.23 -10.78 9.51
CA ASN A 132 -0.72 -12.10 9.88
C ASN A 132 0.63 -12.44 9.22
N GLU A 133 1.02 -11.75 8.17
CA GLU A 133 2.32 -11.93 7.50
C GLU A 133 3.39 -11.00 8.07
N ILE A 134 3.04 -10.10 8.99
CA ILE A 134 3.92 -9.10 9.55
C ILE A 134 4.29 -9.46 10.98
N THR A 135 5.58 -9.36 11.29
CA THR A 135 6.08 -9.48 12.67
C THR A 135 6.21 -8.08 13.26
N TYR A 136 5.59 -7.84 14.40
CA TYR A 136 5.60 -6.54 15.09
C TYR A 136 6.57 -6.54 16.27
N ASP A 137 7.07 -5.34 16.58
CA ASP A 137 7.79 -5.11 17.82
C ASP A 137 6.88 -5.22 19.05
#